data_9fef86f37c2eccf0caaf188dbbfb798c
#
_entry.id   9fef86f37c2eccf0caaf188dbbfb798c
#
_cell.length_a   1.000
_cell.length_b   1.000
_cell.length_c   1.000
_cell.angle_alpha   90.00
_cell.angle_beta   90.00
_cell.angle_gamma   90.00
#
_symmetry.space_group_name_H-M   'P 1'
#
loop_
_entity.id
_entity.type
_entity.pdbx_description
1 polymer ?
#
loop_
_entity_poly.entity_id
_entity_poly.type
_entity_poly.pdbx_seq_one_letter_code
_entity_poly.pdbx_strand_id
1 'polypeptide(L)'
;MSSNSRESQVHPEIAKVEDPYLSAVLLCFSRVLPAVLNAAIDLNLFDIIAKAQSSCDSSFSASEIASLLPNQHPQLANRLERILPLLASYSLLNCSIRTNEDGKRERVYALSPVGAYFAFDKDEGSSLAPLSSLIHRGFHDMW
;
A
#
# COMPACT_ATOMS: atom_id res chain seq x y z
N MET A 1 -26.39 31.23 -33.57
CA MET A 1 -26.17 29.75 -33.57
C MET A 1 -25.46 29.41 -32.28
N SER A 2 -26.21 28.91 -31.31
CA SER A 2 -25.67 28.51 -30.00
C SER A 2 -25.38 27.03 -30.04
N SER A 3 -24.11 26.66 -30.11
CA SER A 3 -23.68 25.28 -29.92
C SER A 3 -23.52 25.02 -28.42
N ASN A 4 -24.50 24.33 -27.88
CA ASN A 4 -24.57 23.90 -26.50
C ASN A 4 -23.69 22.66 -26.33
N SER A 5 -22.44 22.86 -25.92
CA SER A 5 -21.54 21.75 -25.53
C SER A 5 -21.95 21.28 -24.14
N ARG A 6 -22.72 20.20 -24.08
CA ARG A 6 -22.96 19.47 -22.86
C ARG A 6 -21.66 18.76 -22.48
N GLU A 7 -20.95 19.31 -21.53
CA GLU A 7 -19.92 18.58 -20.78
C GLU A 7 -20.61 17.47 -20.00
N SER A 8 -20.42 16.26 -20.48
CA SER A 8 -20.80 15.04 -19.73
C SER A 8 -19.85 14.93 -18.54
N GLN A 9 -20.32 15.36 -17.38
CA GLN A 9 -19.66 15.01 -16.12
C GLN A 9 -19.80 13.52 -15.92
N VAL A 10 -18.70 12.80 -16.20
CA VAL A 10 -18.57 11.39 -15.82
C VAL A 10 -18.36 11.35 -14.32
N HIS A 11 -19.43 11.21 -13.56
CA HIS A 11 -19.35 10.77 -12.18
C HIS A 11 -18.78 9.36 -12.20
N PRO A 12 -17.73 9.05 -11.43
CA PRO A 12 -17.31 7.66 -11.23
C PRO A 12 -18.47 6.95 -10.55
N GLU A 13 -19.22 6.20 -11.33
CA GLU A 13 -20.25 5.32 -10.83
C GLU A 13 -19.53 4.27 -9.99
N ILE A 14 -19.61 4.40 -8.66
CA ILE A 14 -19.23 3.33 -7.75
C ILE A 14 -20.10 2.15 -8.15
N ALA A 15 -19.48 1.14 -8.75
CA ALA A 15 -20.16 -0.07 -9.17
C ALA A 15 -20.96 -0.59 -7.97
N LYS A 16 -22.27 -0.48 -8.04
CA LYS A 16 -23.17 -1.07 -7.05
C LYS A 16 -22.92 -2.57 -7.10
N VAL A 17 -22.32 -3.09 -6.05
CA VAL A 17 -22.25 -4.54 -5.85
C VAL A 17 -23.69 -5.00 -5.66
N GLU A 18 -24.29 -5.50 -6.75
CA GLU A 18 -25.72 -5.89 -6.79
C GLU A 18 -26.00 -7.16 -5.99
N ASP A 19 -24.94 -7.91 -5.60
CA ASP A 19 -25.09 -9.15 -4.81
C ASP A 19 -24.97 -8.87 -3.31
N PRO A 20 -26.07 -9.01 -2.54
CA PRO A 20 -26.05 -8.83 -1.08
C PRO A 20 -25.07 -9.76 -0.36
N TYR A 21 -24.88 -10.99 -0.86
CA TYR A 21 -23.93 -11.93 -0.30
C TYR A 21 -22.50 -11.44 -0.45
N LEU A 22 -22.12 -11.01 -1.65
CA LEU A 22 -20.80 -10.44 -1.91
C LEU A 22 -20.54 -9.19 -1.07
N SER A 23 -21.55 -8.33 -0.92
CA SER A 23 -21.45 -7.15 -0.05
C SER A 23 -21.18 -7.55 1.40
N ALA A 24 -21.89 -8.56 1.92
CA ALA A 24 -21.66 -9.07 3.27
C ALA A 24 -20.26 -9.67 3.45
N VAL A 25 -19.78 -10.43 2.47
CA VAL A 25 -18.41 -10.98 2.46
C VAL A 25 -17.37 -9.86 2.47
N LEU A 26 -17.54 -8.83 1.65
CA LEU A 26 -16.61 -7.67 1.62
C LEU A 26 -16.59 -6.94 2.97
N LEU A 27 -17.72 -6.83 3.66
CA LEU A 27 -17.75 -6.26 5.01
C LEU A 27 -16.96 -7.10 6.02
N CYS A 28 -16.98 -8.43 5.92
CA CYS A 28 -16.16 -9.30 6.75
C CYS A 28 -14.65 -9.05 6.53
N PHE A 29 -14.25 -8.79 5.30
CA PHE A 29 -12.86 -8.49 4.95
C PHE A 29 -12.45 -7.02 5.15
N SER A 30 -13.37 -6.14 5.54
CA SER A 30 -13.09 -4.71 5.71
C SER A 30 -12.00 -4.38 6.75
N ARG A 31 -11.68 -5.30 7.63
CA ARG A 31 -10.62 -5.15 8.64
C ARG A 31 -9.22 -5.53 8.13
N VAL A 32 -9.12 -6.21 7.00
CA VAL A 32 -7.84 -6.70 6.47
C VAL A 32 -6.92 -5.54 6.11
N LEU A 33 -7.42 -4.56 5.36
CA LEU A 33 -6.62 -3.41 4.96
C LEU A 33 -6.07 -2.60 6.15
N PRO A 34 -6.89 -2.18 7.15
CA PRO A 34 -6.35 -1.48 8.31
C PRO A 34 -5.28 -2.27 9.06
N ALA A 35 -5.46 -3.58 9.22
CA ALA A 35 -4.49 -4.44 9.89
C ALA A 35 -3.17 -4.54 9.13
N VAL A 36 -3.23 -4.75 7.81
CA VAL A 36 -2.04 -4.81 6.95
C VAL A 36 -1.33 -3.47 6.87
N LEU A 37 -2.10 -2.37 6.75
CA LEU A 37 -1.56 -1.02 6.73
C LEU A 37 -0.81 -0.70 8.04
N ASN A 38 -1.41 -1.00 9.19
CA ASN A 38 -0.75 -0.75 10.47
C ASN A 38 0.49 -1.64 10.66
N ALA A 39 0.44 -2.90 10.24
CA ALA A 39 1.63 -3.77 10.25
C ALA A 39 2.77 -3.19 9.39
N ALA A 40 2.45 -2.63 8.22
CA ALA A 40 3.43 -1.96 7.37
C ALA A 40 3.99 -0.68 8.01
N ILE A 41 3.15 0.10 8.69
CA ILE A 41 3.55 1.28 9.45
C ILE A 41 4.47 0.90 10.62
N ASP A 42 4.12 -0.12 11.39
CA ASP A 42 4.93 -0.59 12.52
C ASP A 42 6.31 -1.10 12.09
N LEU A 43 6.41 -1.63 10.87
CA LEU A 43 7.68 -2.02 10.26
C LEU A 43 8.46 -0.83 9.65
N ASN A 44 7.93 0.38 9.67
CA ASN A 44 8.45 1.55 8.95
C ASN A 44 8.66 1.30 7.44
N LEU A 45 7.81 0.47 6.86
CA LEU A 45 7.97 -0.02 5.49
C LEU A 45 7.94 1.12 4.46
N PHE A 46 6.99 2.06 4.62
CA PHE A 46 6.86 3.20 3.70
C PHE A 46 8.07 4.12 3.74
N ASP A 47 8.60 4.43 4.94
CA ASP A 47 9.81 5.26 5.10
C ASP A 47 11.03 4.61 4.48
N ILE A 48 11.18 3.30 4.66
CA ILE A 48 12.31 2.54 4.16
C ILE A 48 12.30 2.50 2.63
N ILE A 49 11.14 2.23 2.03
CA ILE A 49 11.00 2.24 0.56
C ILE A 49 11.23 3.65 0.01
N ALA A 50 10.66 4.69 0.62
CA ALA A 50 10.85 6.07 0.21
C ALA A 50 12.33 6.48 0.26
N LYS A 51 13.03 6.12 1.34
CA LYS A 51 14.45 6.40 1.50
C LYS A 51 15.31 5.65 0.48
N ALA A 52 15.00 4.39 0.21
CA ALA A 52 15.70 3.60 -0.79
C ALA A 52 15.49 4.16 -2.21
N GLN A 53 14.28 4.60 -2.53
CA GLN A 53 13.97 5.24 -3.82
C GLN A 53 14.63 6.61 -3.99
N SER A 54 14.85 7.37 -2.93
CA SER A 54 15.57 8.65 -3.01
C SER A 54 17.04 8.48 -3.38
N SER A 55 17.63 7.33 -3.08
CA SER A 55 19.02 7.00 -3.42
C SER A 55 19.16 6.34 -4.79
N CYS A 56 18.11 5.67 -5.25
CA CYS A 56 18.08 4.86 -6.46
C CYS A 56 16.63 4.79 -6.93
N ASP A 57 16.32 5.42 -8.05
CA ASP A 57 14.97 5.41 -8.64
C ASP A 57 14.64 4.04 -9.22
N SER A 58 14.43 3.08 -8.34
CA SER A 58 14.17 1.68 -8.68
C SER A 58 13.09 1.06 -7.81
N SER A 59 12.59 -0.09 -8.25
CA SER A 59 11.66 -0.93 -7.50
C SER A 59 12.43 -2.06 -6.82
N PHE A 60 11.92 -2.54 -5.70
CA PHE A 60 12.59 -3.51 -4.84
C PHE A 60 11.76 -4.78 -4.67
N SER A 61 12.43 -5.93 -4.67
CA SER A 61 11.80 -7.21 -4.32
C SER A 61 11.57 -7.33 -2.80
N ALA A 62 10.73 -8.29 -2.39
CA ALA A 62 10.50 -8.56 -0.98
C ALA A 62 11.79 -8.87 -0.23
N SER A 63 12.72 -9.61 -0.84
CA SER A 63 14.02 -9.93 -0.26
C SER A 63 14.91 -8.70 -0.09
N GLU A 64 14.92 -7.82 -1.09
CA GLU A 64 15.66 -6.56 -1.03
C GLU A 64 15.10 -5.64 0.06
N ILE A 65 13.78 -5.53 0.15
CA ILE A 65 13.13 -4.74 1.22
C ILE A 65 13.43 -5.36 2.60
N ALA A 66 13.36 -6.69 2.73
CA ALA A 66 13.70 -7.37 3.97
C ALA A 66 15.12 -7.06 4.45
N SER A 67 16.07 -6.97 3.53
CA SER A 67 17.46 -6.65 3.85
C SER A 67 17.66 -5.21 4.33
N LEU A 68 16.75 -4.30 3.98
CA LEU A 68 16.77 -2.89 4.42
C LEU A 68 16.13 -2.69 5.80
N LEU A 69 15.32 -3.63 6.26
CA LEU A 69 14.67 -3.55 7.56
C LEU A 69 15.66 -3.84 8.69
N PRO A 70 15.56 -3.12 9.82
CA PRO A 70 16.49 -3.30 10.94
C PRO A 70 16.32 -4.65 11.63
N ASN A 71 15.14 -5.24 11.58
CA ASN A 71 14.84 -6.53 12.20
C ASN A 71 15.12 -7.67 11.21
N GLN A 72 16.23 -8.36 11.40
CA GLN A 72 16.67 -9.48 10.55
C GLN A 72 16.09 -10.82 11.02
N HIS A 73 14.76 -10.97 10.96
CA HIS A 73 14.14 -12.25 11.25
C HIS A 73 14.20 -13.18 10.03
N PRO A 74 14.54 -14.47 10.17
CA PRO A 74 14.70 -15.39 9.03
C PRO A 74 13.47 -15.53 8.13
N GLN A 75 12.27 -15.31 8.67
CA GLN A 75 11.00 -15.40 7.93
C GLN A 75 10.50 -14.03 7.43
N LEU A 76 11.26 -12.96 7.59
CA LEU A 76 10.81 -11.62 7.26
C LEU A 76 10.48 -11.48 5.76
N ALA A 77 11.36 -11.99 4.89
CA ALA A 77 11.13 -11.98 3.45
C ALA A 77 9.82 -12.70 3.08
N ASN A 78 9.57 -13.88 3.64
CA ASN A 78 8.35 -14.64 3.41
C ASN A 78 7.08 -13.91 3.90
N ARG A 79 7.19 -13.19 5.01
CA ARG A 79 6.09 -12.36 5.53
C ARG A 79 5.83 -11.17 4.61
N LEU A 80 6.87 -10.52 4.13
CA LEU A 80 6.76 -9.42 3.17
C LEU A 80 6.16 -9.88 1.84
N GLU A 81 6.50 -11.06 1.34
CA GLU A 81 5.88 -11.63 0.14
C GLU A 81 4.36 -11.79 0.25
N ARG A 82 3.82 -11.83 1.45
CA ARG A 82 2.37 -11.88 1.69
C ARG A 82 1.75 -10.50 1.87
N ILE A 83 2.46 -9.58 2.51
CA ILE A 83 1.96 -8.22 2.82
C ILE A 83 2.06 -7.29 1.61
N LEU A 84 3.18 -7.32 0.89
CA LEU A 84 3.43 -6.39 -0.23
C LEU A 84 2.40 -6.50 -1.36
N PRO A 85 1.97 -7.70 -1.80
CA PRO A 85 0.90 -7.80 -2.80
C PRO A 85 -0.44 -7.25 -2.32
N LEU A 86 -0.76 -7.40 -1.03
CA LEU A 86 -1.97 -6.83 -0.45
C LEU A 86 -1.92 -5.30 -0.48
N LEU A 87 -0.81 -4.69 -0.07
CA LEU A 87 -0.62 -3.25 -0.15
C LEU A 87 -0.71 -2.74 -1.59
N ALA A 88 -0.16 -3.49 -2.55
CA ALA A 88 -0.25 -3.16 -3.97
C ALA A 88 -1.69 -3.27 -4.48
N SER A 89 -2.47 -4.26 -4.05
CA SER A 89 -3.87 -4.42 -4.43
C SER A 89 -4.75 -3.25 -3.96
N TYR A 90 -4.36 -2.55 -2.90
CA TYR A 90 -5.00 -1.33 -2.40
C TYR A 90 -4.34 -0.04 -2.91
N SER A 91 -3.50 -0.14 -3.92
CA SER A 91 -2.79 0.99 -4.54
C SER A 91 -1.86 1.78 -3.60
N LEU A 92 -1.42 1.19 -2.50
CA LEU A 92 -0.43 1.76 -1.61
C LEU A 92 1.00 1.58 -2.12
N LEU A 93 1.22 0.54 -2.91
CA LEU A 93 2.46 0.27 -3.63
C LEU A 93 2.15 0.02 -5.11
N ASN A 94 3.09 0.35 -5.97
CA ASN A 94 3.10 -0.08 -7.37
C ASN A 94 3.86 -1.40 -7.46
N CYS A 95 3.26 -2.39 -8.12
CA CYS A 95 3.88 -3.69 -8.34
C CYS A 95 4.18 -3.88 -9.82
N SER A 96 5.38 -4.34 -10.12
CA SER A 96 5.81 -4.72 -11.46
C SER A 96 6.59 -6.04 -11.43
N ILE A 97 6.87 -6.58 -12.61
CA ILE A 97 7.64 -7.82 -12.74
C ILE A 97 9.02 -7.47 -13.29
N ARG A 98 10.06 -7.92 -12.59
CA ARG A 98 11.43 -7.85 -13.03
C ARG A 98 11.90 -9.25 -13.40
N THR A 99 12.60 -9.37 -14.53
CA THR A 99 13.28 -10.61 -14.92
C THR A 99 14.74 -10.47 -14.59
N ASN A 100 15.27 -11.36 -13.75
CA ASN A 100 16.67 -11.40 -13.38
C ASN A 100 17.54 -11.96 -14.50
N GLU A 101 18.86 -11.82 -14.38
CA GLU A 101 19.83 -12.34 -15.35
C GLU A 101 19.70 -13.86 -15.55
N ASP A 102 19.27 -14.58 -14.51
CA ASP A 102 19.00 -16.03 -14.55
C ASP A 102 17.68 -16.39 -15.25
N GLY A 103 16.95 -15.40 -15.78
CA GLY A 103 15.62 -15.60 -16.39
C GLY A 103 14.49 -15.79 -15.37
N LYS A 104 14.76 -15.72 -14.09
CA LYS A 104 13.74 -15.79 -13.02
C LYS A 104 12.97 -14.49 -12.94
N ARG A 105 11.65 -14.63 -12.92
CA ARG A 105 10.72 -13.50 -12.76
C ARG A 105 10.38 -13.30 -11.29
N GLU A 106 10.46 -12.07 -10.82
CA GLU A 106 10.09 -11.69 -9.46
C GLU A 106 9.24 -10.43 -9.43
N ARG A 107 8.42 -10.31 -8.41
CA ARG A 107 7.67 -9.08 -8.16
C ARG A 107 8.58 -8.06 -7.50
N VAL A 108 8.48 -6.83 -7.98
CA VAL A 108 9.17 -5.67 -7.39
C VAL A 108 8.18 -4.57 -7.09
N TYR A 109 8.43 -3.82 -6.07
CA TYR A 109 7.53 -2.84 -5.49
C TYR A 109 8.18 -1.48 -5.40
N ALA A 110 7.38 -0.45 -5.65
CA ALA A 110 7.74 0.94 -5.48
C ALA A 110 6.61 1.66 -4.74
N LEU A 111 6.93 2.77 -4.11
CA LEU A 111 5.94 3.58 -3.43
C LEU A 111 4.99 4.22 -4.45
N SER A 112 3.69 4.11 -4.21
CA SER A 112 2.67 4.81 -5.00
C SER A 112 2.47 6.24 -4.49
N PRO A 113 1.81 7.13 -5.25
CA PRO A 113 1.42 8.45 -4.75
C PRO A 113 0.58 8.39 -3.47
N VAL A 114 -0.30 7.40 -3.34
CA VAL A 114 -1.10 7.20 -2.13
C VAL A 114 -0.24 6.70 -0.97
N GLY A 115 0.63 5.73 -1.21
CA GLY A 115 1.55 5.20 -0.20
C GLY A 115 2.54 6.23 0.33
N ALA A 116 2.90 7.21 -0.49
CA ALA A 116 3.80 8.30 -0.11
C ALA A 116 3.27 9.13 1.08
N TYR A 117 1.96 9.24 1.25
CA TYR A 117 1.35 9.93 2.40
C TYR A 117 1.59 9.23 3.75
N PHE A 118 1.98 7.97 3.74
CA PHE A 118 2.31 7.19 4.94
C PHE A 118 3.82 7.19 5.25
N ALA A 119 4.64 7.63 4.31
CA ALA A 119 6.05 7.90 4.55
C ALA A 119 6.22 9.27 5.24
N PHE A 120 7.27 9.40 6.05
CA PHE A 120 7.61 10.69 6.65
C PHE A 120 8.34 11.56 5.62
N ASP A 121 7.73 12.67 5.28
CA ASP A 121 8.36 13.69 4.46
C ASP A 121 9.13 14.68 5.36
N LYS A 122 10.43 14.77 5.14
CA LYS A 122 11.29 15.69 5.91
C LYS A 122 11.02 17.15 5.57
N ASP A 123 10.61 17.43 4.34
CA ASP A 123 10.40 18.80 3.86
C ASP A 123 9.03 19.33 4.32
N GLU A 124 8.00 18.49 4.30
CA GLU A 124 6.66 18.84 4.75
C GLU A 124 6.41 18.49 6.23
N GLY A 125 7.24 17.64 6.82
CA GLY A 125 7.17 17.22 8.23
C GLY A 125 5.88 16.48 8.58
N SER A 126 5.20 15.90 7.58
CA SER A 126 3.90 15.28 7.73
C SER A 126 3.87 13.83 7.27
N SER A 127 3.12 13.02 7.98
CA SER A 127 2.78 11.64 7.61
C SER A 127 1.41 11.30 8.16
N LEU A 128 0.64 10.52 7.43
CA LEU A 128 -0.65 9.98 7.90
C LEU A 128 -0.49 8.71 8.75
N ALA A 129 0.72 8.19 8.90
CA ALA A 129 0.98 6.98 9.69
C ALA A 129 0.51 7.13 11.15
N PRO A 130 0.80 8.23 11.88
CA PRO A 130 0.31 8.42 13.23
C PRO A 130 -1.22 8.46 13.32
N LEU A 131 -1.89 9.07 12.35
CA LEU A 131 -3.34 9.12 12.29
C LEU A 131 -3.94 7.71 12.11
N SER A 132 -3.39 6.92 11.20
CA SER A 132 -3.82 5.53 10.98
C SER A 132 -3.65 4.70 12.25
N SER A 133 -2.51 4.83 12.94
CA SER A 133 -2.23 4.11 14.18
C SER A 133 -3.17 4.53 15.32
N LEU A 134 -3.48 5.82 15.42
CA LEU A 134 -4.41 6.33 16.42
C LEU A 134 -5.82 5.78 16.20
N ILE A 135 -6.31 5.79 14.98
CA ILE A 135 -7.63 5.25 14.63
C ILE A 135 -7.67 3.75 14.92
N HIS A 136 -6.65 3.01 14.52
CA HIS A 136 -6.59 1.56 14.73
C HIS A 136 -6.61 1.20 16.24
N ARG A 137 -5.79 1.85 17.05
CA ARG A 137 -5.73 1.64 18.51
C ARG A 137 -7.00 2.11 19.21
N GLY A 138 -7.52 3.28 18.84
CA GLY A 138 -8.72 3.83 19.47
C GLY A 138 -9.95 2.94 19.32
N PHE A 139 -10.07 2.23 18.20
CA PHE A 139 -11.14 1.23 18.03
C PHE A 139 -10.89 -0.07 18.81
N HIS A 140 -9.64 -0.41 19.08
CA HIS A 140 -9.32 -1.62 19.85
C HIS A 140 -9.57 -1.46 21.34
N ASP A 141 -9.36 -0.25 21.87
CA ASP A 141 -9.50 0.05 23.31
C ASP A 141 -10.94 0.39 23.71
N MET A 142 -11.86 0.57 22.76
CA MET A 142 -13.27 0.88 23.01
C MET A 142 -14.18 -0.35 23.20
N TRP A 143 -13.64 -1.56 23.06
CA TRP A 143 -14.33 -2.84 23.25
C TRP A 143 -13.56 -3.74 24.21
#